data_a1c507dbdd7ae578bdc0500a97560efa
#
_entry.id   a1c507dbdd7ae578bdc0500a97560efa
#
_cell.length_a   1.000
_cell.length_b   1.000
_cell.length_c   1.000
_cell.angle_alpha   90.00
_cell.angle_beta   90.00
_cell.angle_gamma   90.00
#
_symmetry.space_group_name_H-M   'P 1'
#
loop_
_entity.id
_entity.type
_entity.pdbx_description
1 polymer ?
#
loop_
_entity_poly.entity_id
_entity_poly.type
_entity_poly.pdbx_seq_one_letter_code
_entity_poly.pdbx_strand_id
1 'polypeptide(L)'
;MLQCSIHGAEDLRIEDVPCPQPGPDQALVKMGAAGICGSDMHYFRDGQIGKFKIQEPLIPGHEASGVIASLGANVTGLEEGQRVAINPSHPCGTCSRCREGRENLCDSMFFLGSASVFPHAQGMFREYFLISAKQCIPVSNQASLEELALSEPLSVGLHAVNRAGNLCGKK
;
A
#
# COMPACT_ATOMS: atom_id res chain seq x y z
N MET A 1 -13.49 -1.47 -14.33
CA MET A 1 -12.87 -2.29 -13.27
C MET A 1 -13.57 -2.05 -11.95
N LEU A 2 -13.64 -3.10 -11.12
CA LEU A 2 -14.23 -2.96 -9.80
C LEU A 2 -13.25 -2.36 -8.78
N GLN A 3 -13.78 -1.52 -7.90
CA GLN A 3 -13.09 -1.01 -6.72
C GLN A 3 -14.01 -1.05 -5.51
N CYS A 4 -13.42 -1.13 -4.32
CA CYS A 4 -14.11 -1.05 -3.04
C CYS A 4 -13.83 0.32 -2.42
N SER A 5 -14.87 1.09 -2.09
CA SER A 5 -14.77 2.43 -1.51
C SER A 5 -15.58 2.54 -0.22
N ILE A 6 -14.99 3.14 0.82
CA ILE A 6 -15.65 3.47 2.07
C ILE A 6 -16.08 4.94 2.02
N HIS A 7 -17.37 5.20 2.06
CA HIS A 7 -17.95 6.55 2.01
C HIS A 7 -18.19 7.17 3.39
N GLY A 8 -18.15 6.34 4.43
CA GLY A 8 -18.33 6.71 5.84
C GLY A 8 -18.46 5.46 6.69
N ALA A 9 -18.80 5.63 7.95
CA ALA A 9 -19.01 4.50 8.85
C ALA A 9 -20.11 3.57 8.33
N GLU A 10 -19.80 2.28 8.20
CA GLU A 10 -20.67 1.19 7.71
C GLU A 10 -21.17 1.38 6.25
N ASP A 11 -20.61 2.33 5.50
CA ASP A 11 -20.97 2.57 4.09
C ASP A 11 -19.81 2.19 3.18
N LEU A 12 -19.74 0.90 2.83
CA LEU A 12 -18.80 0.33 1.88
C LEU A 12 -19.52 0.02 0.57
N ARG A 13 -18.96 0.46 -0.55
CA ARG A 13 -19.55 0.29 -1.88
C ARG A 13 -18.58 -0.37 -2.82
N ILE A 14 -19.13 -1.21 -3.71
CA ILE A 14 -18.40 -1.74 -4.86
C ILE A 14 -18.82 -0.94 -6.09
N GLU A 15 -17.85 -0.30 -6.73
CA GLU A 15 -18.08 0.64 -7.82
C GLU A 15 -17.38 0.15 -9.08
N ASP A 16 -18.03 0.36 -10.24
CA ASP A 16 -17.39 0.12 -11.54
C ASP A 16 -16.85 1.43 -12.09
N VAL A 17 -15.53 1.48 -12.27
CA VAL A 17 -14.81 2.67 -12.69
C VAL A 17 -13.89 2.37 -13.89
N PRO A 18 -13.54 3.36 -14.70
CA PRO A 18 -12.56 3.18 -15.77
C PRO A 18 -11.22 2.65 -15.24
N CYS A 19 -10.60 1.74 -16.00
CA CYS A 19 -9.23 1.32 -15.67
C CYS A 19 -8.25 2.46 -15.99
N PRO A 20 -7.43 2.91 -15.02
CA PRO A 20 -6.52 4.02 -15.25
C PRO A 20 -5.33 3.61 -16.13
N GLN A 21 -4.63 4.61 -16.68
CA GLN A 21 -3.39 4.41 -17.44
C GLN A 21 -2.20 4.91 -16.63
N PRO A 22 -1.04 4.22 -16.65
CA PRO A 22 0.12 4.66 -15.88
C PRO A 22 0.73 5.94 -16.45
N GLY A 23 1.03 6.88 -15.55
CA GLY A 23 1.90 8.00 -15.84
C GLY A 23 3.35 7.57 -16.07
N PRO A 24 4.25 8.48 -16.50
CA PRO A 24 5.60 8.12 -16.94
C PRO A 24 6.42 7.30 -15.94
N ASP A 25 6.29 7.55 -14.63
CA ASP A 25 7.06 6.90 -13.57
C ASP A 25 6.23 5.88 -12.75
N GLN A 26 5.07 5.48 -13.27
CA GLN A 26 4.13 4.61 -12.58
C GLN A 26 4.06 3.21 -13.22
N ALA A 27 3.66 2.25 -12.42
CA ALA A 27 3.19 0.95 -12.86
C ALA A 27 1.68 0.85 -12.65
N LEU A 28 1.00 0.22 -13.60
CA LEU A 28 -0.34 -0.31 -13.40
C LEU A 28 -0.20 -1.76 -12.92
N VAL A 29 -0.69 -2.05 -11.74
CA VAL A 29 -0.62 -3.38 -11.15
C VAL A 29 -2.02 -4.00 -11.14
N LYS A 30 -2.14 -5.21 -11.66
CA LYS A 30 -3.31 -6.06 -11.49
C LYS A 30 -3.23 -6.68 -10.10
N MET A 31 -4.25 -6.45 -9.27
CA MET A 31 -4.36 -7.05 -7.95
C MET A 31 -4.28 -8.57 -8.03
N GLY A 32 -3.45 -9.16 -7.19
CA GLY A 32 -3.35 -10.62 -7.04
C GLY A 32 -3.92 -11.09 -5.72
N ALA A 33 -3.44 -10.53 -4.62
CA ALA A 33 -3.93 -10.80 -3.29
C ALA A 33 -3.80 -9.56 -2.40
N ALA A 34 -4.67 -9.45 -1.41
CA ALA A 34 -4.62 -8.38 -0.40
C ALA A 34 -5.05 -8.90 0.97
N GLY A 35 -4.38 -8.42 2.02
CA GLY A 35 -4.78 -8.57 3.40
C GLY A 35 -5.76 -7.48 3.83
N ILE A 36 -6.56 -7.78 4.86
CA ILE A 36 -7.43 -6.81 5.52
C ILE A 36 -6.81 -6.46 6.87
N CYS A 37 -6.33 -5.25 7.01
CA CYS A 37 -5.74 -4.73 8.24
C CYS A 37 -6.83 -4.29 9.25
N GLY A 38 -6.48 -4.26 10.52
CA GLY A 38 -7.33 -3.67 11.56
C GLY A 38 -7.69 -2.20 11.27
N SER A 39 -6.80 -1.46 10.59
CA SER A 39 -7.07 -0.08 10.17
C SER A 39 -8.20 0.02 9.14
N ASP A 40 -8.29 -0.92 8.18
CA ASP A 40 -9.38 -0.96 7.21
C ASP A 40 -10.72 -1.19 7.92
N MET A 41 -10.72 -2.06 8.95
CA MET A 41 -11.89 -2.33 9.79
C MET A 41 -12.33 -1.11 10.59
N HIS A 42 -11.39 -0.31 11.13
CA HIS A 42 -11.72 0.95 11.82
C HIS A 42 -12.31 1.97 10.85
N TYR A 43 -11.72 2.16 9.66
CA TYR A 43 -12.32 3.05 8.66
C TYR A 43 -13.73 2.61 8.29
N PHE A 44 -13.97 1.29 8.11
CA PHE A 44 -15.30 0.79 7.80
C PHE A 44 -16.29 0.99 8.96
N ARG A 45 -15.94 0.62 10.21
CA ARG A 45 -16.86 0.66 11.34
C ARG A 45 -17.10 2.07 11.87
N ASP A 46 -16.01 2.84 11.99
CA ASP A 46 -16.02 4.10 12.74
C ASP A 46 -15.90 5.32 11.82
N GLY A 47 -15.64 5.14 10.53
CA GLY A 47 -15.36 6.21 9.57
C GLY A 47 -14.07 6.98 9.86
N GLN A 48 -13.24 6.49 10.80
CA GLN A 48 -12.02 7.16 11.23
C GLN A 48 -11.06 6.25 12.00
N ILE A 49 -9.80 6.67 12.09
CA ILE A 49 -8.79 6.11 13.00
C ILE A 49 -8.22 7.26 13.82
N GLY A 50 -8.55 7.32 15.11
CA GLY A 50 -8.18 8.46 15.96
C GLY A 50 -8.67 9.78 15.37
N LYS A 51 -7.76 10.69 15.02
CA LYS A 51 -8.09 11.98 14.40
C LYS A 51 -8.25 11.94 12.87
N PHE A 52 -7.90 10.85 12.22
CA PHE A 52 -7.94 10.70 10.76
C PHE A 52 -9.32 10.22 10.32
N LYS A 53 -10.16 11.19 9.97
CA LYS A 53 -11.55 10.97 9.57
C LYS A 53 -11.67 10.92 8.05
N ILE A 54 -12.54 10.02 7.55
CA ILE A 54 -12.93 10.00 6.14
C ILE A 54 -13.66 11.31 5.80
N GLN A 55 -13.18 12.03 4.80
CA GLN A 55 -13.74 13.30 4.32
C GLN A 55 -14.16 13.22 2.85
N GLU A 56 -13.72 12.19 2.13
CA GLU A 56 -14.09 11.82 0.77
C GLU A 56 -14.06 10.29 0.67
N PRO A 57 -14.64 9.66 -0.37
CA PRO A 57 -14.56 8.21 -0.52
C PRO A 57 -13.12 7.71 -0.46
N LEU A 58 -12.86 6.76 0.45
CA LEU A 58 -11.56 6.15 0.67
C LEU A 58 -11.55 4.73 0.11
N ILE A 59 -10.64 4.43 -0.80
CA ILE A 59 -10.32 3.06 -1.17
C ILE A 59 -9.37 2.53 -0.11
N PRO A 60 -9.74 1.50 0.67
CA PRO A 60 -8.86 0.91 1.69
C PRO A 60 -7.84 -0.05 1.08
N GLY A 61 -7.06 -0.70 1.95
CA GLY A 61 -6.10 -1.76 1.60
C GLY A 61 -4.69 -1.24 1.34
N HIS A 62 -3.74 -1.85 2.04
CA HIS A 62 -2.31 -1.52 1.94
C HIS A 62 -1.41 -2.76 2.05
N GLU A 63 -1.95 -3.91 2.38
CA GLU A 63 -1.27 -5.20 2.42
C GLU A 63 -1.54 -5.92 1.10
N ALA A 64 -0.81 -5.62 0.03
CA ALA A 64 -1.15 -6.12 -1.29
C ALA A 64 0.06 -6.60 -2.10
N SER A 65 -0.24 -7.47 -3.05
CA SER A 65 0.64 -7.95 -4.08
C SER A 65 -0.09 -8.03 -5.42
N GLY A 66 0.65 -8.12 -6.49
CA GLY A 66 0.02 -8.24 -7.80
C GLY A 66 1.02 -8.56 -8.91
N VAL A 67 0.52 -8.38 -10.13
CA VAL A 67 1.28 -8.57 -11.35
C VAL A 67 1.27 -7.26 -12.14
N ILE A 68 2.43 -6.85 -12.61
CA ILE A 68 2.55 -5.64 -13.45
C ILE A 68 1.77 -5.86 -14.75
N ALA A 69 0.77 -5.02 -14.99
CA ALA A 69 -0.07 -5.06 -16.18
C ALA A 69 0.45 -4.13 -17.29
N SER A 70 0.97 -2.96 -16.91
CA SER A 70 1.65 -2.03 -17.84
C SER A 70 2.55 -1.07 -17.09
N LEU A 71 3.50 -0.47 -17.79
CA LEU A 71 4.53 0.42 -17.25
C LEU A 71 4.51 1.77 -17.95
N GLY A 72 4.81 2.81 -17.19
CA GLY A 72 5.06 4.15 -17.73
C GLY A 72 6.40 4.23 -18.47
N ALA A 73 6.53 5.20 -19.34
CA ALA A 73 7.65 5.32 -20.30
C ALA A 73 9.04 5.48 -19.65
N ASN A 74 9.10 5.99 -18.41
CA ASN A 74 10.36 6.20 -17.70
C ASN A 74 10.74 5.03 -16.79
N VAL A 75 9.87 4.03 -16.64
CA VAL A 75 10.10 2.91 -15.72
C VAL A 75 11.18 1.99 -16.28
N THR A 76 12.17 1.69 -15.47
CA THR A 76 13.24 0.75 -15.77
C THR A 76 13.38 -0.27 -14.65
N GLY A 77 13.89 -1.48 -14.97
CA GLY A 77 14.12 -2.53 -13.97
C GLY A 77 12.87 -3.30 -13.53
N LEU A 78 11.73 -3.05 -14.16
CA LEU A 78 10.50 -3.81 -14.00
C LEU A 78 10.00 -4.26 -15.38
N GLU A 79 9.23 -5.34 -15.43
CA GLU A 79 8.70 -5.92 -16.66
C GLU A 79 7.21 -6.24 -16.50
N GLU A 80 6.45 -6.12 -17.60
CA GLU A 80 5.05 -6.58 -17.64
C GLU A 80 4.99 -8.09 -17.39
N GLY A 81 3.98 -8.51 -16.63
CA GLY A 81 3.85 -9.91 -16.19
C GLY A 81 4.65 -10.24 -14.93
N GLN A 82 5.52 -9.35 -14.45
CA GLN A 82 6.33 -9.58 -13.25
C GLN A 82 5.49 -9.51 -11.97
N ARG A 83 5.72 -10.45 -11.04
CA ARG A 83 5.10 -10.43 -9.71
C ARG A 83 5.80 -9.42 -8.81
N VAL A 84 5.01 -8.67 -8.05
CA VAL A 84 5.50 -7.64 -7.13
C VAL A 84 4.80 -7.71 -5.79
N ALA A 85 5.58 -7.58 -4.71
CA ALA A 85 5.08 -7.11 -3.44
C ALA A 85 5.02 -5.57 -3.47
N ILE A 86 4.09 -4.98 -2.74
CA ILE A 86 3.88 -3.53 -2.75
C ILE A 86 4.36 -2.93 -1.44
N ASN A 87 5.20 -1.90 -1.54
CA ASN A 87 5.49 -1.02 -0.41
C ASN A 87 4.44 0.11 -0.38
N PRO A 88 3.49 0.12 0.57
CA PRO A 88 2.43 1.13 0.62
C PRO A 88 2.90 2.47 1.18
N SER A 89 4.10 2.56 1.73
CA SER A 89 4.64 3.80 2.29
C SER A 89 5.14 4.74 1.19
N HIS A 90 4.92 6.03 1.38
CA HIS A 90 5.38 7.07 0.45
C HIS A 90 6.15 8.16 1.20
N PRO A 91 7.46 7.96 1.41
CA PRO A 91 8.31 8.96 2.03
C PRO A 91 8.55 10.14 1.08
N CYS A 92 8.74 11.34 1.62
CA CYS A 92 8.93 12.55 0.81
C CYS A 92 10.26 12.60 0.05
N GLY A 93 11.25 11.79 0.43
CA GLY A 93 12.59 11.74 -0.17
C GLY A 93 13.49 12.93 0.12
N THR A 94 13.00 14.01 0.73
CA THR A 94 13.72 15.30 0.86
C THR A 94 13.98 15.76 2.29
N CYS A 95 13.28 15.26 3.30
CA CYS A 95 13.53 15.61 4.70
C CYS A 95 14.85 15.01 5.20
N SER A 96 15.33 15.45 6.38
CA SER A 96 16.56 14.96 6.96
C SER A 96 16.57 13.44 7.15
N ARG A 97 15.44 12.88 7.60
CA ARG A 97 15.27 11.44 7.81
C ARG A 97 15.44 10.64 6.52
N CYS A 98 14.80 11.09 5.43
CA CYS A 98 14.95 10.44 4.13
C CYS A 98 16.39 10.51 3.62
N ARG A 99 17.06 11.67 3.78
CA ARG A 99 18.47 11.83 3.37
C ARG A 99 19.44 10.99 4.18
N GLU A 100 19.07 10.64 5.42
CA GLU A 100 19.83 9.74 6.30
C GLU A 100 19.54 8.25 6.03
N GLY A 101 18.70 7.91 5.03
CA GLY A 101 18.27 6.53 4.76
C GLY A 101 17.28 5.97 5.79
N ARG A 102 16.60 6.84 6.53
CA ARG A 102 15.63 6.53 7.57
C ARG A 102 14.22 6.90 7.11
N GLU A 103 13.86 6.43 5.93
CA GLU A 103 12.61 6.78 5.25
C GLU A 103 11.37 6.41 6.07
N ASN A 104 11.44 5.33 6.84
CA ASN A 104 10.38 4.92 7.77
C ASN A 104 10.07 5.97 8.87
N LEU A 105 10.94 6.96 9.07
CA LEU A 105 10.76 8.08 10.00
C LEU A 105 10.52 9.41 9.26
N CYS A 106 10.10 9.35 8.00
CA CYS A 106 9.84 10.55 7.20
C CYS A 106 8.84 11.49 7.87
N ASP A 107 9.17 12.78 7.95
CA ASP A 107 8.32 13.81 8.58
C ASP A 107 7.02 14.07 7.81
N SER A 108 6.98 13.72 6.52
CA SER A 108 5.84 13.91 5.61
C SER A 108 5.43 12.59 4.95
N MET A 109 5.46 11.51 5.72
CA MET A 109 5.01 10.20 5.26
C MET A 109 3.51 10.19 5.00
N PHE A 110 3.09 9.65 3.86
CA PHE A 110 1.74 9.13 3.72
C PHE A 110 1.76 7.63 3.40
N PHE A 111 0.63 6.99 3.64
CA PHE A 111 0.47 5.56 3.54
C PHE A 111 -0.80 5.25 2.74
N LEU A 112 -0.73 4.36 1.77
CA LEU A 112 -1.88 4.01 0.93
C LEU A 112 -3.01 3.42 1.78
N GLY A 113 -4.25 3.63 1.36
CA GLY A 113 -5.43 3.19 2.11
C GLY A 113 -5.68 3.99 3.40
N SER A 114 -5.21 5.25 3.49
CA SER A 114 -5.29 6.05 4.70
C SER A 114 -5.90 7.43 4.49
N ALA A 115 -6.74 7.85 5.44
CA ALA A 115 -7.29 9.20 5.56
C ALA A 115 -6.38 10.16 6.34
N SER A 116 -5.09 9.82 6.54
CA SER A 116 -4.12 10.65 7.28
C SER A 116 -3.73 11.93 6.57
N VAL A 117 -3.95 12.00 5.27
CA VAL A 117 -3.73 13.17 4.40
C VAL A 117 -5.00 13.53 3.65
N PHE A 118 -5.07 14.74 3.09
CA PHE A 118 -6.15 15.16 2.22
C PHE A 118 -5.58 15.86 0.95
N PRO A 119 -6.01 15.47 -0.28
CA PRO A 119 -6.89 14.33 -0.59
C PRO A 119 -6.37 13.01 -0.03
N HIS A 120 -7.29 12.05 0.23
CA HIS A 120 -6.91 10.78 0.86
C HIS A 120 -5.94 9.95 0.02
N ALA A 121 -5.02 9.28 0.69
CA ALA A 121 -4.11 8.33 0.04
C ALA A 121 -4.87 7.04 -0.28
N GLN A 122 -5.37 6.95 -1.51
CA GLN A 122 -6.18 5.84 -1.98
C GLN A 122 -5.42 4.51 -1.94
N GLY A 123 -6.08 3.46 -1.44
CA GLY A 123 -5.51 2.12 -1.27
C GLY A 123 -5.68 1.21 -2.49
N MET A 124 -5.55 -0.08 -2.23
CA MET A 124 -5.39 -1.08 -3.27
C MET A 124 -6.56 -2.07 -3.39
N PHE A 125 -7.68 -1.93 -2.66
CA PHE A 125 -8.84 -2.81 -2.83
C PHE A 125 -9.60 -2.49 -4.12
N ARG A 126 -8.97 -2.79 -5.25
CA ARG A 126 -9.47 -2.64 -6.62
C ARG A 126 -8.76 -3.59 -7.57
N GLU A 127 -9.38 -3.94 -8.68
CA GLU A 127 -8.81 -4.91 -9.62
C GLU A 127 -7.46 -4.46 -10.22
N TYR A 128 -7.32 -3.15 -10.46
CA TYR A 128 -6.07 -2.54 -10.94
C TYR A 128 -5.81 -1.25 -10.16
N PHE A 129 -4.55 -0.97 -9.87
CA PHE A 129 -4.14 0.27 -9.20
C PHE A 129 -2.85 0.83 -9.78
N LEU A 130 -2.79 2.16 -9.81
CA LEU A 130 -1.56 2.88 -10.15
C LEU A 130 -0.70 3.05 -8.91
N ILE A 131 0.60 2.85 -9.10
CA ILE A 131 1.57 3.03 -8.03
C ILE A 131 2.90 3.53 -8.61
N SER A 132 3.69 4.27 -7.83
CA SER A 132 5.05 4.59 -8.24
C SER A 132 5.85 3.30 -8.47
N ALA A 133 6.57 3.22 -9.56
CA ALA A 133 7.42 2.05 -9.85
C ALA A 133 8.40 1.72 -8.73
N LYS A 134 8.85 2.72 -7.96
CA LYS A 134 9.75 2.55 -6.80
C LYS A 134 9.11 1.79 -5.63
N GLN A 135 7.78 1.73 -5.57
CA GLN A 135 7.04 1.01 -4.55
C GLN A 135 6.75 -0.45 -4.95
N CYS A 136 7.05 -0.83 -6.19
CA CYS A 136 6.96 -2.19 -6.68
C CYS A 136 8.24 -2.94 -6.36
N ILE A 137 8.17 -3.94 -5.50
CA ILE A 137 9.30 -4.80 -5.15
C ILE A 137 9.21 -6.09 -5.96
N PRO A 138 10.05 -6.26 -7.00
CA PRO A 138 10.01 -7.45 -7.83
C PRO A 138 10.45 -8.68 -7.04
N VAL A 139 9.77 -9.79 -7.24
CA VAL A 139 10.03 -11.04 -6.55
C VAL A 139 10.10 -12.22 -7.52
N SER A 140 10.76 -13.29 -7.08
CA SER A 140 10.84 -14.52 -7.87
C SER A 140 9.46 -15.18 -7.99
N ASN A 141 9.25 -15.95 -9.06
CA ASN A 141 7.98 -16.67 -9.30
C ASN A 141 7.72 -17.83 -8.33
N GLN A 142 8.58 -18.06 -7.34
CA GLN A 142 8.41 -19.14 -6.37
C GLN A 142 7.42 -18.79 -5.25
N ALA A 143 7.29 -17.51 -4.87
CA ALA A 143 6.34 -17.07 -3.86
C ALA A 143 4.94 -16.89 -4.49
N SER A 144 3.89 -17.29 -3.78
CA SER A 144 2.51 -17.02 -4.19
C SER A 144 2.16 -15.53 -3.98
N LEU A 145 1.12 -15.04 -4.64
CA LEU A 145 0.69 -13.64 -4.44
C LEU A 145 0.14 -13.43 -3.04
N GLU A 146 -0.47 -14.45 -2.44
CA GLU A 146 -0.96 -14.44 -1.06
C GLU A 146 0.19 -14.28 -0.06
N GLU A 147 1.28 -15.06 -0.23
CA GLU A 147 2.48 -14.90 0.60
C GLU A 147 3.11 -13.52 0.46
N LEU A 148 3.12 -12.98 -0.77
CA LEU A 148 3.65 -11.64 -1.03
C LEU A 148 2.81 -10.52 -0.40
N ALA A 149 1.49 -10.67 -0.32
CA ALA A 149 0.63 -9.72 0.36
C ALA A 149 0.94 -9.63 1.86
N LEU A 150 1.41 -10.71 2.47
CA LEU A 150 1.82 -10.74 3.88
C LEU A 150 3.17 -10.06 4.16
N SER A 151 3.90 -9.62 3.14
CA SER A 151 5.21 -8.97 3.32
C SER A 151 5.11 -7.64 4.11
N GLU A 152 4.00 -6.91 3.95
CA GLU A 152 3.77 -5.66 4.70
C GLU A 152 3.63 -5.94 6.21
N PRO A 153 2.64 -6.71 6.70
CA PRO A 153 2.52 -6.96 8.14
C PRO A 153 3.72 -7.72 8.73
N LEU A 154 4.39 -8.58 7.93
CA LEU A 154 5.64 -9.22 8.35
C LEU A 154 6.74 -8.19 8.57
N SER A 155 6.85 -7.16 7.72
CA SER A 155 7.86 -6.11 7.86
C SER A 155 7.69 -5.32 9.15
N VAL A 156 6.45 -5.07 9.57
CA VAL A 156 6.11 -4.42 10.85
C VAL A 156 6.58 -5.29 12.03
N GLY A 157 6.23 -6.58 11.99
CA GLY A 157 6.66 -7.54 13.03
C GLY A 157 8.18 -7.68 13.11
N LEU A 158 8.85 -7.81 11.97
CA LEU A 158 10.31 -7.91 11.90
C LEU A 158 11.00 -6.63 12.42
N HIS A 159 10.45 -5.46 12.06
CA HIS A 159 10.96 -4.19 12.59
C HIS A 159 10.84 -4.13 14.12
N ALA A 160 9.72 -4.55 14.69
CA ALA A 160 9.51 -4.59 16.13
C ALA A 160 10.54 -5.50 16.82
N VAL A 161 10.77 -6.71 16.29
CA VAL A 161 11.77 -7.66 16.82
C VAL A 161 13.17 -7.07 16.74
N ASN A 162 13.54 -6.47 15.62
CA ASN A 162 14.85 -5.83 15.45
C ASN A 162 15.07 -4.67 16.43
N ARG A 163 14.02 -3.90 16.72
CA ARG A 163 14.06 -2.80 17.71
C ARG A 163 14.17 -3.30 19.15
N ALA A 164 13.53 -4.43 19.46
CA ALA A 164 13.59 -5.03 20.79
C ALA A 164 14.93 -5.71 21.09
N GLY A 165 15.71 -6.04 20.07
CA GLY A 165 16.99 -6.75 20.19
C GLY A 165 16.85 -8.20 20.64
N ASN A 166 17.82 -8.72 21.39
CA ASN A 166 17.78 -10.10 21.85
C ASN A 166 16.69 -10.30 22.92
N LEU A 167 15.64 -11.03 22.55
CA LEU A 167 14.50 -11.37 23.42
C LEU A 167 14.60 -12.76 24.07
N CYS A 168 15.66 -13.50 23.79
CA CYS A 168 15.83 -14.86 24.32
C CYS A 168 15.89 -14.82 25.85
N GLY A 169 14.98 -15.54 26.53
CA GLY A 169 14.88 -15.61 27.99
C GLY A 169 14.36 -14.35 28.69
N LYS A 170 13.87 -13.34 27.96
CA LYS A 170 13.19 -12.16 28.54
C LYS A 170 11.71 -12.46 28.74
N LYS A 171 11.18 -12.03 29.90
CA LYS A 171 9.74 -12.09 30.24
C LYS A 171 9.12 -10.72 30.00
#